data_e81ff1a9ed7b419a2ae6b9ecd686ca03
#
_entry.id   e81ff1a9ed7b419a2ae6b9ecd686ca03
#
_cell.length_a   1.000
_cell.length_b   1.000
_cell.length_c   1.000
_cell.angle_alpha   90.00
_cell.angle_beta   90.00
_cell.angle_gamma   90.00
#
_symmetry.space_group_name_H-M   'P 1'
#
loop_
_entity.id
_entity.type
_entity.pdbx_description
1 polymer ?
#
loop_
_entity_poly.entity_id
_entity_poly.type
_entity_poly.pdbx_seq_one_letter_code
_entity_poly.pdbx_strand_id
1 'polypeptide(L)'
;QCLVGSEMCIRDRDQQSKRLLVFRQDSARQNYKLWGVARLFSGVKMPSFEISKTGSAQGTPTDTGLVMTPKAAVDAYADLLQNGANSKYASKFADDDLRSKLADLTAQVQKAMELNEGTQQQTFEPVNGAISVMRSADGGDLVVAQINSEWTRSAGAGRESQPASDAEKALFGNGKATSTMKTSYVNVIALYVPPANSGQKITAVGSERQPVKVEAL
;
A
#
# COMPACT_ATOMS: atom_id res chain seq x y z
N GLN A 1 -7.31 -5.85 -21.57
CA GLN A 1 -7.32 -4.38 -21.49
C GLN A 1 -7.59 -3.97 -20.04
N CYS A 2 -6.62 -3.37 -19.38
CA CYS A 2 -6.88 -2.68 -18.11
C CYS A 2 -7.54 -1.35 -18.44
N LEU A 3 -8.81 -1.19 -18.09
CA LEU A 3 -9.45 0.11 -18.08
C LEU A 3 -9.01 0.86 -16.81
N VAL A 4 -8.00 1.72 -16.95
CA VAL A 4 -7.72 2.75 -15.98
C VAL A 4 -8.50 3.98 -16.40
N GLY A 5 -9.38 4.44 -15.52
CA GLY A 5 -10.10 5.70 -15.68
C GLY A 5 -11.37 5.61 -16.50
N SER A 6 -12.40 4.97 -15.99
CA SER A 6 -13.71 5.55 -16.16
C SER A 6 -13.98 6.42 -14.93
N GLU A 7 -14.14 7.72 -15.12
CA GLU A 7 -14.79 8.59 -14.16
C GLU A 7 -16.21 8.07 -13.98
N MET A 8 -16.39 7.15 -13.05
CA MET A 8 -17.71 6.91 -12.52
C MET A 8 -17.96 8.04 -11.53
N CYS A 9 -18.49 9.16 -12.03
CA CYS A 9 -19.12 10.18 -11.22
C CYS A 9 -20.30 9.55 -10.50
N ILE A 10 -20.05 8.95 -9.34
CA ILE A 10 -21.08 8.84 -8.33
C ILE A 10 -21.19 10.27 -7.76
N ARG A 11 -22.14 11.02 -8.30
CA ARG A 11 -22.64 12.20 -7.64
C ARG A 11 -23.11 11.78 -6.27
N ASP A 12 -22.33 11.96 -5.25
CA ASP A 12 -22.77 12.61 -4.02
C ASP A 12 -21.63 12.70 -3.00
N ARG A 13 -21.45 13.92 -2.47
CA ARG A 13 -20.62 14.38 -1.35
C ARG A 13 -19.13 14.57 -1.64
N ASP A 14 -18.79 15.84 -1.65
CA ASP A 14 -17.45 16.46 -1.74
C ASP A 14 -16.41 16.01 -0.71
N GLN A 15 -16.56 14.85 -0.07
CA GLN A 15 -15.68 14.33 0.96
C GLN A 15 -15.14 12.92 0.73
N GLN A 16 -15.50 12.25 -0.35
CA GLN A 16 -14.92 10.93 -0.64
C GLN A 16 -13.66 11.06 -1.50
N SER A 17 -12.54 10.64 -0.95
CA SER A 17 -11.28 10.56 -1.70
C SER A 17 -11.46 9.66 -2.94
N LYS A 18 -10.96 10.11 -4.08
CA LYS A 18 -10.94 9.34 -5.34
C LYS A 18 -10.26 7.99 -5.11
N ARG A 19 -10.70 6.96 -5.82
CA ARG A 19 -10.14 5.61 -5.75
C ARG A 19 -9.62 5.17 -7.10
N LEU A 20 -8.48 4.54 -7.09
CA LEU A 20 -7.95 3.79 -8.21
C LEU A 20 -8.46 2.35 -8.10
N LEU A 21 -9.16 1.88 -9.13
CA LEU A 21 -9.67 0.53 -9.23
C LEU A 21 -8.87 -0.21 -10.31
N VAL A 22 -8.30 -1.34 -9.95
CA VAL A 22 -7.58 -2.21 -10.88
C VAL A 22 -8.41 -3.45 -11.14
N PHE A 23 -8.75 -3.68 -12.40
CA PHE A 23 -9.44 -4.87 -12.86
C PHE A 23 -8.47 -5.72 -13.66
N ARG A 24 -8.55 -7.03 -13.49
CA ARG A 24 -7.81 -8.02 -14.27
C ARG A 24 -8.75 -8.97 -14.97
N GLN A 25 -8.33 -9.43 -16.13
CA GLN A 25 -8.99 -10.46 -16.92
C GLN A 25 -7.93 -11.53 -17.26
N ASP A 26 -8.19 -12.75 -16.81
CA ASP A 26 -7.24 -13.86 -16.99
C ASP A 26 -7.24 -14.40 -18.44
N SER A 27 -8.35 -14.23 -19.16
CA SER A 27 -8.46 -14.57 -20.58
C SER A 27 -9.58 -13.76 -21.23
N ALA A 28 -9.54 -13.63 -22.55
CA ALA A 28 -10.57 -12.91 -23.32
C ALA A 28 -12.00 -13.50 -23.19
N ARG A 29 -12.13 -14.70 -22.64
CA ARG A 29 -13.41 -15.39 -22.43
C ARG A 29 -13.94 -15.28 -21.01
N GLN A 30 -13.21 -14.61 -20.11
CA GLN A 30 -13.62 -14.42 -18.72
C GLN A 30 -13.99 -12.95 -18.49
N ASN A 31 -14.83 -12.72 -17.48
CA ASN A 31 -15.16 -11.36 -17.07
C ASN A 31 -13.99 -10.71 -16.32
N TYR A 32 -13.92 -9.39 -16.39
CA TYR A 32 -13.02 -8.62 -15.54
C TYR A 32 -13.36 -8.83 -14.06
N LYS A 33 -12.35 -9.02 -13.24
CA LYS A 33 -12.46 -9.13 -11.79
C LYS A 33 -11.75 -7.95 -11.15
N LEU A 34 -12.36 -7.35 -10.14
CA LEU A 34 -11.69 -6.36 -9.31
C LEU A 34 -10.53 -7.05 -8.60
N TRP A 35 -9.32 -6.57 -8.88
CA TRP A 35 -8.08 -7.13 -8.33
C TRP A 35 -7.51 -6.27 -7.20
N GLY A 36 -7.60 -4.95 -7.30
CA GLY A 36 -7.05 -4.04 -6.31
C GLY A 36 -7.79 -2.72 -6.25
N VAL A 37 -7.81 -2.14 -5.07
CA VAL A 37 -8.35 -0.80 -4.80
C VAL A 37 -7.31 -0.02 -4.02
N ALA A 38 -7.01 1.21 -4.46
CA ALA A 38 -6.18 2.13 -3.72
C ALA A 38 -6.89 3.49 -3.62
N ARG A 39 -6.98 4.03 -2.41
CA ARG A 39 -7.48 5.39 -2.18
C ARG A 39 -6.38 6.37 -2.55
N LEU A 40 -6.66 7.29 -3.46
CA LEU A 40 -5.69 8.30 -3.88
C LEU A 40 -5.43 9.29 -2.75
N PHE A 41 -4.17 9.68 -2.61
CA PHE A 41 -3.78 10.70 -1.64
C PHE A 41 -4.25 12.08 -2.07
N SER A 42 -4.49 12.95 -1.10
CA SER A 42 -4.95 14.31 -1.36
C SER A 42 -3.89 15.10 -2.15
N GLY A 43 -4.33 15.80 -3.19
CA GLY A 43 -3.44 16.64 -3.99
C GLY A 43 -2.48 15.90 -4.92
N VAL A 44 -2.50 14.56 -4.94
CA VAL A 44 -1.62 13.78 -5.81
C VAL A 44 -1.98 13.99 -7.28
N LYS A 45 -0.95 14.16 -8.11
CA LYS A 45 -1.12 14.20 -9.56
C LYS A 45 -0.91 12.80 -10.12
N MET A 46 -1.94 12.27 -10.77
CA MET A 46 -1.82 11.02 -11.52
C MET A 46 -1.07 11.26 -12.83
N PRO A 47 -0.25 10.30 -13.30
CA PRO A 47 0.34 10.38 -14.62
C PRO A 47 -0.75 10.36 -15.70
N SER A 48 -0.43 10.91 -16.86
CA SER A 48 -1.29 10.85 -18.04
C SER A 48 -1.20 9.47 -18.69
N PHE A 49 -2.31 9.02 -19.25
CA PHE A 49 -2.39 7.77 -20.00
C PHE A 49 -2.84 8.05 -21.42
N GLU A 50 -2.61 7.09 -22.31
CA GLU A 50 -3.11 7.18 -23.67
C GLU A 50 -4.64 7.25 -23.73
N ILE A 51 -5.18 7.84 -24.76
CA ILE A 51 -6.62 7.97 -24.93
C ILE A 51 -7.31 6.59 -24.96
N SER A 52 -8.53 6.53 -24.47
CA SER A 52 -9.28 5.29 -24.32
C SER A 52 -9.43 4.45 -25.60
N LYS A 53 -9.38 5.07 -26.79
CA LYS A 53 -9.44 4.37 -28.06
C LYS A 53 -8.16 3.56 -28.35
N THR A 54 -7.01 4.08 -27.95
CA THR A 54 -5.70 3.44 -28.15
C THR A 54 -5.37 2.52 -26.98
N GLY A 55 -5.76 2.93 -25.77
CA GLY A 55 -5.37 2.28 -24.53
C GLY A 55 -3.88 2.45 -24.22
N SER A 56 -3.52 2.42 -22.95
CA SER A 56 -2.13 2.42 -22.53
C SER A 56 -1.56 1.01 -22.59
N ALA A 57 -0.29 0.89 -22.96
CA ALA A 57 0.39 -0.39 -22.97
C ALA A 57 0.50 -0.96 -21.55
N GLN A 58 0.28 -2.24 -21.42
CA GLN A 58 0.57 -2.95 -20.19
C GLN A 58 2.08 -3.05 -20.02
N GLY A 59 2.57 -2.65 -18.85
CA GLY A 59 3.96 -2.84 -18.46
C GLY A 59 4.21 -4.19 -17.79
N THR A 60 5.46 -4.42 -17.46
CA THR A 60 5.92 -5.63 -16.74
C THR A 60 6.64 -5.27 -15.47
N PRO A 61 6.75 -6.21 -14.50
CA PRO A 61 7.51 -5.99 -13.27
C PRO A 61 8.99 -5.68 -13.48
N THR A 62 9.51 -5.96 -14.66
CA THR A 62 10.92 -5.82 -15.04
C THR A 62 11.18 -4.74 -16.10
N ASP A 63 10.20 -3.86 -16.35
CA ASP A 63 10.37 -2.76 -17.31
C ASP A 63 11.59 -1.91 -16.95
N THR A 64 12.32 -1.52 -17.98
CA THR A 64 13.57 -0.74 -17.89
C THR A 64 13.36 0.68 -18.40
N GLY A 65 14.39 1.53 -18.25
CA GLY A 65 14.30 2.95 -18.62
C GLY A 65 13.64 3.83 -17.56
N LEU A 66 13.32 3.28 -16.40
CA LEU A 66 12.73 3.93 -15.25
C LEU A 66 13.78 4.18 -14.15
N VAL A 67 13.45 5.00 -13.15
CA VAL A 67 14.31 5.22 -11.96
C VAL A 67 14.63 3.91 -11.25
N MET A 68 13.68 2.99 -11.23
CA MET A 68 13.81 1.58 -10.81
C MET A 68 12.86 0.72 -11.65
N THR A 69 13.14 -0.59 -11.78
CA THR A 69 12.12 -1.50 -12.31
C THR A 69 10.89 -1.50 -11.39
N PRO A 70 9.68 -1.73 -11.92
CA PRO A 70 8.46 -1.76 -11.11
C PRO A 70 8.55 -2.67 -9.88
N LYS A 71 9.09 -3.89 -10.06
CA LYS A 71 9.32 -4.81 -8.93
C LYS A 71 10.28 -4.24 -7.89
N ALA A 72 11.41 -3.70 -8.33
CA ALA A 72 12.40 -3.12 -7.42
C ALA A 72 11.84 -1.91 -6.66
N ALA A 73 10.96 -1.11 -7.29
CA ALA A 73 10.29 0.01 -6.63
C ALA A 73 9.33 -0.47 -5.53
N VAL A 74 8.60 -1.57 -5.75
CA VAL A 74 7.72 -2.17 -4.73
C VAL A 74 8.55 -2.74 -3.56
N ASP A 75 9.62 -3.48 -3.86
CA ASP A 75 10.52 -4.03 -2.83
C ASP A 75 11.17 -2.89 -2.00
N ALA A 76 11.64 -1.84 -2.68
CA ALA A 76 12.21 -0.66 -2.02
C ALA A 76 11.19 0.12 -1.18
N TYR A 77 9.93 0.19 -1.62
CA TYR A 77 8.88 0.84 -0.85
C TYR A 77 8.50 0.03 0.41
N ALA A 78 8.48 -1.30 0.33
CA ALA A 78 8.29 -2.15 1.50
C ALA A 78 9.42 -1.97 2.54
N ASP A 79 10.67 -1.90 2.09
CA ASP A 79 11.81 -1.57 2.96
C ASP A 79 11.66 -0.17 3.58
N LEU A 80 11.17 0.79 2.81
CA LEU A 80 10.95 2.15 3.29
C LEU A 80 9.81 2.22 4.32
N LEU A 81 8.74 1.45 4.17
CA LEU A 81 7.68 1.32 5.17
C LEU A 81 8.19 0.70 6.48
N GLN A 82 9.10 -0.25 6.40
CA GLN A 82 9.66 -0.94 7.57
C GLN A 82 10.72 -0.12 8.30
N ASN A 83 11.64 0.50 7.56
CA ASN A 83 12.85 1.15 8.09
C ASN A 83 12.75 2.68 8.12
N GLY A 84 11.71 3.27 7.53
CA GLY A 84 11.49 4.70 7.51
C GLY A 84 12.67 5.47 6.94
N ALA A 85 13.13 6.50 7.65
CA ALA A 85 14.25 7.33 7.25
C ALA A 85 15.60 6.58 7.19
N ASN A 86 15.70 5.42 7.87
CA ASN A 86 16.90 4.58 7.86
C ASN A 86 16.98 3.66 6.62
N SER A 87 15.94 3.63 5.79
CA SER A 87 15.97 2.89 4.53
C SER A 87 17.00 3.50 3.57
N LYS A 88 17.81 2.65 2.97
CA LYS A 88 18.75 3.07 1.90
C LYS A 88 18.06 3.64 0.66
N TYR A 89 16.76 3.43 0.55
CA TYR A 89 15.94 3.90 -0.55
C TYR A 89 15.22 5.22 -0.26
N ALA A 90 15.31 5.78 0.95
CA ALA A 90 14.57 6.97 1.37
C ALA A 90 14.72 8.15 0.39
N SER A 91 15.93 8.38 -0.16
CA SER A 91 16.20 9.46 -1.11
C SER A 91 15.54 9.27 -2.48
N LYS A 92 15.11 8.04 -2.83
CA LYS A 92 14.51 7.72 -4.13
C LYS A 92 13.01 7.99 -4.18
N PHE A 93 12.37 8.17 -3.03
CA PHE A 93 10.93 8.39 -2.93
C PHE A 93 10.60 9.82 -2.49
N ALA A 94 9.50 10.34 -3.02
CA ALA A 94 8.86 11.53 -2.48
C ALA A 94 8.15 11.19 -1.15
N ASP A 95 7.87 12.20 -0.33
CA ASP A 95 7.06 12.00 0.88
C ASP A 95 5.63 11.67 0.50
N ASP A 96 4.95 10.87 1.35
CA ASP A 96 3.59 10.44 1.13
C ASP A 96 2.79 10.26 2.42
N ASP A 97 1.46 10.30 2.26
CA ASP A 97 0.51 10.23 3.36
C ASP A 97 0.53 8.89 4.11
N LEU A 98 0.81 7.76 3.43
CA LEU A 98 0.82 6.45 4.08
C LEU A 98 1.98 6.36 5.08
N ARG A 99 3.18 6.74 4.64
CA ARG A 99 4.37 6.71 5.50
C ARG A 99 4.22 7.66 6.69
N SER A 100 3.73 8.89 6.44
CA SER A 100 3.52 9.86 7.50
C SER A 100 2.53 9.33 8.55
N LYS A 101 1.35 8.90 8.13
CA LYS A 101 0.33 8.36 9.04
C LYS A 101 0.77 7.11 9.77
N LEU A 102 1.53 6.22 9.10
CA LEU A 102 2.05 5.00 9.71
C LEU A 102 3.13 5.33 10.75
N ALA A 103 4.01 6.28 10.48
CA ALA A 103 5.03 6.75 11.42
C ALA A 103 4.38 7.37 12.66
N ASP A 104 3.39 8.25 12.49
CA ASP A 104 2.65 8.87 13.60
C ASP A 104 1.95 7.83 14.45
N LEU A 105 1.25 6.88 13.82
CA LEU A 105 0.58 5.77 14.53
C LEU A 105 1.58 4.91 15.30
N THR A 106 2.68 4.54 14.66
CA THR A 106 3.73 3.73 15.29
C THR A 106 4.33 4.46 16.50
N ALA A 107 4.61 5.76 16.36
CA ALA A 107 5.14 6.57 17.46
C ALA A 107 4.14 6.70 18.63
N GLN A 108 2.84 6.86 18.35
CA GLN A 108 1.80 6.91 19.38
C GLN A 108 1.69 5.58 20.15
N VAL A 109 1.70 4.46 19.39
CA VAL A 109 1.65 3.13 20.01
C VAL A 109 2.92 2.85 20.78
N GLN A 110 4.09 3.24 20.28
CA GLN A 110 5.38 3.09 20.96
C GLN A 110 5.36 3.78 22.34
N LYS A 111 4.89 5.03 22.40
CA LYS A 111 4.72 5.75 23.67
C LYS A 111 3.82 5.02 24.67
N ALA A 112 2.70 4.48 24.19
CA ALA A 112 1.77 3.74 25.04
C ALA A 112 2.35 2.40 25.52
N MET A 113 3.14 1.75 24.68
CA MET A 113 3.82 0.48 25.01
C MET A 113 4.94 0.70 26.02
N GLU A 114 5.75 1.75 25.88
CA GLU A 114 6.85 2.09 26.81
C GLU A 114 6.34 2.31 28.24
N LEU A 115 5.20 2.98 28.41
CA LEU A 115 4.57 3.17 29.73
C LEU A 115 4.20 1.86 30.44
N ASN A 116 4.14 0.77 29.69
CA ASN A 116 3.70 -0.55 30.14
C ASN A 116 4.80 -1.62 29.93
N GLU A 117 6.04 -1.22 29.70
CA GLU A 117 7.16 -2.13 29.40
C GLU A 117 6.89 -3.08 28.22
N GLY A 118 6.03 -2.63 27.31
CA GLY A 118 5.66 -3.40 26.13
C GLY A 118 6.56 -3.10 24.94
N THR A 119 6.45 -3.94 23.91
CA THR A 119 7.20 -3.82 22.65
C THR A 119 6.28 -3.96 21.45
N GLN A 120 6.71 -3.41 20.33
CA GLN A 120 6.04 -3.60 19.05
C GLN A 120 7.04 -3.83 17.92
N GLN A 121 6.58 -4.53 16.90
CA GLN A 121 7.34 -4.77 15.66
C GLN A 121 6.39 -4.81 14.48
N GLN A 122 6.79 -4.19 13.37
CA GLN A 122 6.09 -4.31 12.10
C GLN A 122 7.02 -4.89 11.04
N THR A 123 6.46 -5.72 10.16
CA THR A 123 7.15 -6.24 8.97
C THR A 123 6.31 -5.97 7.74
N PHE A 124 6.97 -5.77 6.59
CA PHE A 124 6.32 -5.49 5.31
C PHE A 124 6.95 -6.37 4.23
N GLU A 125 6.13 -7.22 3.61
CA GLU A 125 6.57 -8.18 2.60
C GLU A 125 5.76 -8.04 1.31
N PRO A 126 6.39 -7.69 0.17
CA PRO A 126 5.72 -7.70 -1.13
C PRO A 126 5.21 -9.09 -1.47
N VAL A 127 3.98 -9.16 -1.97
CA VAL A 127 3.39 -10.43 -2.41
C VAL A 127 3.85 -10.75 -3.82
N ASN A 128 4.52 -11.88 -3.97
CA ASN A 128 5.10 -12.29 -5.25
C ASN A 128 4.00 -12.48 -6.31
N GLY A 129 4.17 -11.88 -7.49
CA GLY A 129 3.17 -11.92 -8.58
C GLY A 129 1.94 -11.02 -8.39
N ALA A 130 1.75 -10.42 -7.21
CA ALA A 130 0.66 -9.48 -6.95
C ALA A 130 1.05 -8.04 -7.33
N ILE A 131 1.41 -7.84 -8.57
CA ILE A 131 1.80 -6.57 -9.17
C ILE A 131 1.09 -6.37 -10.51
N SER A 132 0.64 -5.15 -10.75
CA SER A 132 0.04 -4.71 -12.02
C SER A 132 0.74 -3.44 -12.46
N VAL A 133 1.15 -3.38 -13.70
CA VAL A 133 1.92 -2.27 -14.26
C VAL A 133 1.21 -1.73 -15.50
N MET A 134 1.06 -0.42 -15.56
CA MET A 134 0.51 0.28 -16.71
C MET A 134 1.45 1.42 -17.11
N ARG A 135 1.86 1.44 -18.36
CA ARG A 135 2.72 2.51 -18.89
C ARG A 135 1.96 3.80 -19.02
N SER A 136 2.56 4.87 -18.56
CA SER A 136 2.03 6.22 -18.72
C SER A 136 2.57 6.88 -20.00
N ALA A 137 1.84 7.91 -20.48
CA ALA A 137 2.17 8.59 -21.74
C ALA A 137 3.51 9.36 -21.69
N ASP A 138 4.00 9.66 -20.50
CA ASP A 138 5.28 10.34 -20.28
C ASP A 138 6.49 9.37 -20.21
N GLY A 139 6.25 8.08 -20.41
CA GLY A 139 7.28 7.04 -20.39
C GLY A 139 7.58 6.48 -19.00
N GLY A 140 6.81 6.86 -17.98
CA GLY A 140 6.83 6.26 -16.65
C GLY A 140 5.85 5.09 -16.54
N ASP A 141 5.76 4.50 -15.34
CA ASP A 141 4.84 3.41 -15.02
C ASP A 141 4.00 3.72 -13.78
N LEU A 142 2.68 3.46 -13.88
CA LEU A 142 1.82 3.30 -12.72
C LEU A 142 1.86 1.84 -12.28
N VAL A 143 2.34 1.63 -11.06
CA VAL A 143 2.53 0.31 -10.46
C VAL A 143 1.57 0.15 -9.31
N VAL A 144 0.70 -0.85 -9.38
CA VAL A 144 -0.18 -1.22 -8.25
C VAL A 144 0.23 -2.58 -7.75
N ALA A 145 0.52 -2.70 -6.47
CA ALA A 145 1.02 -3.94 -5.88
C ALA A 145 0.42 -4.21 -4.50
N GLN A 146 0.43 -5.48 -4.11
CA GLN A 146 0.09 -5.90 -2.77
C GLN A 146 1.35 -6.09 -1.92
N ILE A 147 1.32 -5.50 -0.72
CA ILE A 147 2.30 -5.74 0.33
C ILE A 147 1.54 -6.27 1.55
N ASN A 148 1.91 -7.43 2.05
CA ASN A 148 1.40 -7.91 3.33
C ASN A 148 2.23 -7.29 4.45
N SER A 149 1.59 -7.01 5.57
CA SER A 149 2.30 -6.57 6.76
C SER A 149 1.76 -7.24 8.01
N GLU A 150 2.64 -7.46 8.96
CA GLU A 150 2.30 -7.95 10.29
C GLU A 150 2.69 -6.92 11.33
N TRP A 151 1.83 -6.72 12.30
CA TRP A 151 2.08 -5.88 13.46
C TRP A 151 1.94 -6.70 14.72
N THR A 152 3.06 -7.01 15.36
CA THR A 152 3.11 -7.70 16.63
C THR A 152 3.28 -6.70 17.75
N ARG A 153 2.43 -6.78 18.76
CA ARG A 153 2.44 -5.93 19.95
C ARG A 153 2.45 -6.83 21.18
N SER A 154 3.46 -6.69 22.02
CA SER A 154 3.61 -7.46 23.26
C SER A 154 3.52 -6.55 24.47
N ALA A 155 2.55 -6.78 25.32
CA ALA A 155 2.40 -6.06 26.60
C ALA A 155 3.50 -6.49 27.58
N GLY A 156 3.82 -5.62 28.52
CA GLY A 156 4.75 -5.93 29.62
C GLY A 156 4.22 -7.02 30.54
N ALA A 157 5.08 -7.49 31.43
CA ALA A 157 4.80 -8.62 32.33
C ALA A 157 3.48 -8.50 33.10
N GLY A 158 2.68 -9.57 33.08
CA GLY A 158 1.38 -9.65 33.78
C GLY A 158 0.25 -8.90 33.11
N ARG A 159 0.43 -8.40 31.89
CA ARG A 159 -0.58 -7.64 31.15
C ARG A 159 -0.97 -8.35 29.85
N GLU A 160 -2.12 -8.01 29.30
CA GLU A 160 -2.65 -8.52 28.05
C GLU A 160 -2.61 -7.45 26.97
N SER A 161 -2.25 -7.83 25.75
CA SER A 161 -2.41 -7.01 24.56
C SER A 161 -3.86 -7.04 24.08
N GLN A 162 -4.39 -5.89 23.70
CA GLN A 162 -5.76 -5.74 23.24
C GLN A 162 -5.81 -5.28 21.78
N PRO A 163 -6.88 -5.61 21.01
CA PRO A 163 -7.09 -5.05 19.69
C PRO A 163 -7.07 -3.51 19.71
N ALA A 164 -6.34 -2.89 18.78
CA ALA A 164 -6.11 -1.45 18.74
C ALA A 164 -7.21 -0.66 18.01
N SER A 165 -8.11 -1.34 17.29
CA SER A 165 -9.20 -0.70 16.53
C SER A 165 -10.46 -1.55 16.54
N ASP A 166 -11.59 -0.94 16.16
CA ASP A 166 -12.86 -1.67 16.07
C ASP A 166 -12.81 -2.77 14.98
N ALA A 167 -12.07 -2.55 13.91
CA ALA A 167 -11.84 -3.57 12.88
C ALA A 167 -11.03 -4.76 13.44
N GLU A 168 -9.98 -4.50 14.22
CA GLU A 168 -9.24 -5.54 14.91
C GLU A 168 -10.12 -6.29 15.93
N LYS A 169 -10.94 -5.58 16.70
CA LYS A 169 -11.90 -6.19 17.64
C LYS A 169 -12.87 -7.12 16.93
N ALA A 170 -13.43 -6.67 15.78
CA ALA A 170 -14.36 -7.47 15.01
C ALA A 170 -13.70 -8.76 14.47
N LEU A 171 -12.44 -8.68 14.03
CA LEU A 171 -11.68 -9.85 13.54
C LEU A 171 -11.25 -10.78 14.68
N PHE A 172 -10.94 -10.23 15.85
CA PHE A 172 -10.55 -11.01 17.03
C PHE A 172 -11.76 -11.74 17.66
N GLY A 173 -12.95 -11.13 17.58
CA GLY A 173 -14.19 -11.70 18.08
C GLY A 173 -14.13 -12.00 19.58
N ASN A 174 -14.45 -13.24 19.94
CA ASN A 174 -14.44 -13.73 21.32
C ASN A 174 -13.10 -14.40 21.71
N GLY A 175 -12.02 -14.09 21.00
CA GLY A 175 -10.69 -14.59 21.31
C GLY A 175 -10.25 -14.18 22.72
N LYS A 176 -9.50 -15.05 23.38
CA LYS A 176 -8.90 -14.76 24.67
C LYS A 176 -7.59 -13.99 24.44
N ALA A 177 -7.51 -12.80 25.00
CA ALA A 177 -6.28 -12.00 24.93
C ALA A 177 -5.14 -12.69 25.70
N THR A 178 -3.91 -12.47 25.24
CA THR A 178 -2.67 -12.92 25.85
C THR A 178 -1.70 -11.73 25.93
N SER A 179 -0.49 -11.95 26.38
CA SER A 179 0.53 -10.90 26.40
C SER A 179 0.90 -10.38 25.02
N THR A 180 0.69 -11.15 23.94
CA THR A 180 1.11 -10.79 22.60
C THR A 180 -0.05 -10.90 21.62
N MET A 181 -0.25 -9.84 20.84
CA MET A 181 -1.23 -9.79 19.77
C MET A 181 -0.55 -9.50 18.44
N LYS A 182 -0.89 -10.30 17.43
CA LYS A 182 -0.42 -10.12 16.06
C LYS A 182 -1.60 -9.80 15.15
N THR A 183 -1.49 -8.71 14.40
CA THR A 183 -2.45 -8.31 13.38
C THR A 183 -1.79 -8.39 12.01
N SER A 184 -2.40 -9.15 11.11
CA SER A 184 -1.99 -9.21 9.70
C SER A 184 -2.83 -8.27 8.86
N TYR A 185 -2.18 -7.53 7.96
CA TYR A 185 -2.81 -6.57 7.06
C TYR A 185 -2.50 -6.89 5.61
N VAL A 186 -3.45 -6.61 4.75
CA VAL A 186 -3.23 -6.47 3.31
C VAL A 186 -3.14 -4.99 2.99
N ASN A 187 -2.07 -4.60 2.32
CA ASN A 187 -1.87 -3.25 1.81
C ASN A 187 -1.84 -3.31 0.29
N VAL A 188 -2.72 -2.57 -0.37
CA VAL A 188 -2.63 -2.27 -1.80
C VAL A 188 -2.02 -0.90 -1.93
N ILE A 189 -0.90 -0.80 -2.64
CA ILE A 189 -0.20 0.45 -2.88
C ILE A 189 -0.20 0.79 -4.36
N ALA A 190 -0.26 2.07 -4.68
CA ALA A 190 -0.10 2.57 -6.04
C ALA A 190 1.10 3.53 -6.08
N LEU A 191 2.09 3.20 -6.90
CA LEU A 191 3.31 3.97 -7.10
C LEU A 191 3.37 4.50 -8.53
N TYR A 192 3.76 5.74 -8.72
CA TYR A 192 4.24 6.22 -9.99
C TYR A 192 5.75 6.13 -10.00
N VAL A 193 6.28 5.37 -10.95
CA VAL A 193 7.72 5.19 -11.19
C VAL A 193 8.09 5.99 -12.43
N PRO A 194 8.80 7.12 -12.29
CA PRO A 194 9.10 8.00 -13.42
C PRO A 194 10.24 7.46 -14.29
N PRO A 195 10.38 7.99 -15.54
CA PRO A 195 11.52 7.69 -16.40
C PRO A 195 12.86 8.03 -15.74
N ALA A 196 13.90 7.25 -16.01
CA ALA A 196 15.21 7.40 -15.39
C ALA A 196 15.81 8.81 -15.55
N ASN A 197 15.55 9.45 -16.69
CA ASN A 197 16.12 10.76 -17.04
C ASN A 197 15.23 11.94 -16.62
N SER A 198 14.13 11.71 -15.93
CA SER A 198 13.19 12.77 -15.54
C SER A 198 13.68 13.64 -14.38
N GLY A 199 14.66 13.18 -13.60
CA GLY A 199 15.06 13.81 -12.35
C GLY A 199 14.01 13.72 -11.23
N GLN A 200 12.89 13.03 -11.46
CA GLN A 200 11.80 12.89 -10.50
C GLN A 200 12.03 11.70 -9.56
N LYS A 201 11.46 11.80 -8.36
CA LYS A 201 11.41 10.70 -7.40
C LYS A 201 10.19 9.81 -7.66
N ILE A 202 10.28 8.56 -7.22
CA ILE A 202 9.13 7.66 -7.17
C ILE A 202 8.10 8.24 -6.20
N THR A 203 6.84 8.28 -6.59
CA THR A 203 5.76 8.88 -5.79
C THR A 203 4.71 7.83 -5.48
N ALA A 204 4.40 7.63 -4.22
CA ALA A 204 3.20 6.89 -3.84
C ALA A 204 1.98 7.79 -4.12
N VAL A 205 1.06 7.30 -4.95
CA VAL A 205 -0.12 8.07 -5.38
C VAL A 205 -1.39 7.65 -4.64
N GLY A 206 -1.36 6.50 -4.00
CA GLY A 206 -2.49 6.02 -3.22
C GLY A 206 -2.22 4.72 -2.50
N SER A 207 -3.06 4.40 -1.52
CA SER A 207 -3.00 3.15 -0.80
C SER A 207 -4.35 2.77 -0.20
N GLU A 208 -4.50 1.48 0.09
CA GLU A 208 -5.56 0.95 0.96
C GLU A 208 -4.91 -0.07 1.89
N ARG A 209 -5.19 0.04 3.20
CA ARG A 209 -4.67 -0.87 4.22
C ARG A 209 -5.82 -1.41 5.05
N GLN A 210 -5.96 -2.74 5.11
CA GLN A 210 -7.02 -3.42 5.83
C GLN A 210 -6.47 -4.53 6.70
N PRO A 211 -6.86 -4.61 7.99
CA PRO A 211 -6.59 -5.79 8.80
C PRO A 211 -7.40 -6.96 8.26
N VAL A 212 -6.79 -8.13 8.19
CA VAL A 212 -7.42 -9.35 7.67
C VAL A 212 -7.40 -10.50 8.66
N LYS A 213 -6.54 -10.43 9.67
CA LYS A 213 -6.45 -11.44 10.73
C LYS A 213 -5.91 -10.83 12.01
N VAL A 214 -6.44 -11.26 13.14
CA VAL A 214 -5.96 -10.89 14.48
C VAL A 214 -5.81 -12.15 15.32
N GLU A 215 -4.65 -12.34 15.92
CA GLU A 215 -4.31 -13.52 16.71
C GLU A 215 -3.68 -13.12 18.04
N ALA A 216 -4.07 -13.80 19.11
CA ALA A 216 -3.33 -13.83 20.36
C ALA A 216 -2.28 -14.96 20.27
N LEU A 217 -1.02 -14.66 20.61
CA LEU A 217 0.11 -15.59 20.56
C LEU A 217 0.55 -16.01 21.97
#